data_1bff035aecf4f351c366e4e5c30b6ba2
#
_entry.id   1bff035aecf4f351c366e4e5c30b6ba2
#
_cell.length_a   1.000
_cell.length_b   1.000
_cell.length_c   1.000
_cell.angle_alpha   90.00
_cell.angle_beta   90.00
_cell.angle_gamma   90.00
#
_symmetry.space_group_name_H-M   'P 1'
#
loop_
_entity.id
_entity.type
_entity.pdbx_description
1 polymer ?
#
loop_
_entity_poly.entity_id
_entity_poly.type
_entity_poly.pdbx_seq_one_letter_code
_entity_poly.pdbx_strand_id
1 'polypeptide(L)'
;NLPRALPEGLRAVLDPAAWERGAAMEEVLATGRVEPDEAWRTFNMGLGMCVVVAPDDAAAAAAALGDARVVGRVEPGGRGVVLGP
;
A
#
# COMPACT_ATOMS: atom_id res chain seq x y z
N ASN A 1 -3.62 4.57 7.53
CA ASN A 1 -5.08 4.26 7.57
C ASN A 1 -5.40 2.81 7.26
N LEU A 2 -4.58 2.15 6.43
CA LEU A 2 -4.82 0.75 6.10
C LEU A 2 -4.88 -0.16 7.35
N PRO A 3 -4.02 -0.02 8.35
CA PRO A 3 -4.09 -0.89 9.54
C PRO A 3 -5.43 -0.82 10.27
N ARG A 4 -6.11 0.32 10.21
CA ARG A 4 -7.41 0.48 10.87
C ARG A 4 -8.52 -0.36 10.25
N ALA A 5 -8.37 -0.73 8.99
CA ALA A 5 -9.33 -1.57 8.27
C ALA A 5 -9.10 -3.07 8.55
N LEU A 6 -7.96 -3.43 9.14
CA LEU A 6 -7.60 -4.83 9.37
C LEU A 6 -8.02 -5.28 10.78
N PRO A 7 -8.52 -6.52 10.91
CA PRO A 7 -8.72 -7.13 12.22
C PRO A 7 -7.40 -7.26 12.98
N GLU A 8 -7.48 -7.38 14.29
CA GLU A 8 -6.31 -7.73 15.10
C GLU A 8 -5.75 -9.09 14.66
N GLY A 9 -4.44 -9.21 14.72
CA GLY A 9 -3.75 -10.43 14.31
C GLY A 9 -3.44 -10.50 12.83
N LEU A 10 -3.79 -9.47 12.04
CA LEU A 10 -3.48 -9.38 10.62
C LEU A 10 -2.66 -8.13 10.32
N ARG A 11 -1.76 -8.25 9.36
CA ARG A 11 -0.96 -7.12 8.85
C ARG A 11 -0.99 -7.11 7.34
N ALA A 12 -0.78 -5.93 6.75
CA ALA A 12 -0.62 -5.78 5.32
C ALA A 12 0.87 -5.77 4.96
N VAL A 13 1.24 -6.53 3.94
CA VAL A 13 2.57 -6.49 3.34
C VAL A 13 2.43 -5.86 1.97
N LEU A 14 3.02 -4.68 1.78
CA LEU A 14 2.93 -3.92 0.54
C LEU A 14 4.26 -3.98 -0.21
N ASP A 15 4.16 -4.20 -1.53
CA ASP A 15 5.32 -4.15 -2.42
C ASP A 15 5.40 -2.76 -3.07
N PRO A 16 6.36 -1.91 -2.67
CA PRO A 16 6.46 -0.55 -3.20
C PRO A 16 6.71 -0.50 -4.71
N ALA A 17 7.20 -1.58 -5.31
CA ALA A 17 7.43 -1.65 -6.74
C ALA A 17 6.14 -1.92 -7.54
N ALA A 18 5.03 -2.27 -6.87
CA ALA A 18 3.79 -2.66 -7.52
C ALA A 18 2.96 -1.47 -8.03
N TRP A 19 3.30 -0.24 -7.66
CA TRP A 19 2.57 0.95 -8.09
C TRP A 19 3.51 2.15 -8.26
N GLU A 20 3.00 3.18 -8.94
CA GLU A 20 3.72 4.45 -9.11
C GLU A 20 3.25 5.47 -8.06
N ARG A 21 4.21 6.18 -7.47
CA ARG A 21 3.92 7.19 -6.44
C ARG A 21 3.38 8.50 -6.99
N GLY A 22 3.59 8.74 -8.29
CA GLY A 22 3.29 10.01 -8.89
C GLY A 22 4.46 10.99 -8.84
N ALA A 23 4.50 11.90 -9.81
CA ALA A 23 5.64 12.80 -10.00
C ALA A 23 5.87 13.74 -8.81
N ALA A 24 4.81 14.26 -8.21
CA ALA A 24 4.94 15.18 -7.09
C ALA A 24 5.59 14.51 -5.88
N MET A 25 5.20 13.27 -5.58
CA MET A 25 5.77 12.54 -4.46
C MET A 25 7.23 12.16 -4.71
N GLU A 26 7.55 11.76 -5.93
CA GLU A 26 8.95 11.47 -6.30
C GLU A 26 9.83 12.71 -6.12
N GLU A 27 9.32 13.88 -6.48
CA GLU A 27 10.03 15.14 -6.31
C GLU A 27 10.27 15.44 -4.82
N VAL A 28 9.26 15.28 -3.98
CA VAL A 28 9.39 15.48 -2.53
C VAL A 28 10.47 14.56 -1.95
N LEU A 29 10.46 13.28 -2.33
CA LEU A 29 11.45 12.33 -1.86
C LEU A 29 12.86 12.67 -2.36
N ALA A 30 12.98 13.16 -3.59
CA ALA A 30 14.26 13.52 -4.19
C ALA A 30 14.92 14.71 -3.51
N THR A 31 14.17 15.58 -2.82
CA THR A 31 14.75 16.70 -2.07
C THR A 31 15.60 16.25 -0.89
N GLY A 32 15.40 15.04 -0.40
CA GLY A 32 16.06 14.53 0.80
C GLY A 32 15.63 15.15 2.11
N ARG A 33 14.59 16.00 2.08
CA ARG A 33 14.07 16.68 3.29
C ARG A 33 13.14 15.80 4.11
N VAL A 34 12.61 14.75 3.52
CA VAL A 34 11.73 13.80 4.19
C VAL A 34 12.39 12.43 4.12
N GLU A 35 12.64 11.84 5.29
CA GLU A 35 13.18 10.49 5.34
C GLU A 35 12.16 9.50 4.78
N PRO A 36 12.61 8.43 4.09
CA PRO A 36 11.68 7.45 3.51
C PRO A 36 10.66 6.88 4.50
N ASP A 37 11.08 6.55 5.71
CA ASP A 37 10.16 6.02 6.73
C ASP A 37 9.10 7.04 7.14
N GLU A 38 9.50 8.31 7.24
CA GLU A 38 8.56 9.38 7.57
C GLU A 38 7.58 9.63 6.44
N ALA A 39 8.04 9.53 5.19
CA ALA A 39 7.16 9.65 4.02
C ALA A 39 6.06 8.58 4.05
N TRP A 40 6.40 7.33 4.37
CA TRP A 40 5.43 6.25 4.46
C TRP A 40 4.42 6.43 5.59
N ARG A 41 4.78 7.13 6.67
CA ARG A 41 3.84 7.44 7.76
C ARG A 41 2.94 8.62 7.43
N THR A 42 3.46 9.63 6.74
CA THR A 42 2.81 10.92 6.56
C THR A 42 1.99 10.98 5.28
N PHE A 43 2.48 10.37 4.21
CA PHE A 43 1.86 10.45 2.88
C PHE A 43 1.28 9.11 2.44
N ASN A 44 0.34 9.18 1.50
CA ASN A 44 -0.26 7.97 0.90
C ASN A 44 0.67 7.27 -0.10
N MET A 45 1.76 7.89 -0.48
CA MET A 45 2.74 7.36 -1.43
C MET A 45 2.13 6.94 -2.77
N GLY A 46 1.09 7.65 -3.20
CA GLY A 46 0.41 7.40 -4.48
C GLY A 46 -0.80 6.48 -4.40
N LEU A 47 -1.06 5.87 -3.25
CA LEU A 47 -2.24 5.04 -3.06
C LEU A 47 -3.39 5.88 -2.49
N GLY A 48 -4.43 6.11 -3.28
CA GLY A 48 -5.60 6.86 -2.85
C GLY A 48 -6.60 6.01 -2.07
N MET A 49 -6.73 4.73 -2.44
CA MET A 49 -7.66 3.80 -1.79
C MET A 49 -7.13 2.38 -1.93
N CYS A 50 -7.28 1.60 -0.88
CA CYS A 50 -6.95 0.18 -0.91
C CYS A 50 -8.21 -0.64 -0.63
N VAL A 51 -8.35 -1.75 -1.37
CA VAL A 51 -9.45 -2.70 -1.19
C VAL A 51 -8.84 -4.04 -0.81
N VAL A 52 -9.33 -4.61 0.27
CA VAL A 52 -8.89 -5.92 0.75
C VAL A 52 -9.93 -6.96 0.35
N VAL A 53 -9.51 -7.97 -0.39
CA VAL A 53 -10.39 -9.04 -0.89
C VAL A 53 -9.75 -10.40 -0.66
N ALA A 54 -10.52 -11.46 -0.79
CA ALA A 54 -9.98 -12.81 -0.77
C ALA A 54 -8.99 -13.00 -1.94
N PRO A 55 -7.91 -13.80 -1.76
CA PRO A 55 -6.91 -13.97 -2.81
C PRO A 55 -7.48 -14.39 -4.17
N ASP A 56 -8.48 -15.25 -4.17
CA ASP A 56 -9.10 -15.73 -5.42
C ASP A 56 -9.90 -14.65 -6.13
N ASP A 57 -10.25 -13.56 -5.44
CA ASP A 57 -11.04 -12.46 -6.00
C ASP A 57 -10.16 -11.28 -6.46
N ALA A 58 -8.87 -11.31 -6.17
CA ALA A 58 -7.99 -10.16 -6.40
C ALA A 58 -7.92 -9.76 -7.89
N ALA A 59 -7.75 -10.72 -8.78
CA ALA A 59 -7.66 -10.43 -10.21
C ALA A 59 -8.97 -9.88 -10.77
N ALA A 60 -10.10 -10.45 -10.36
CA ALA A 60 -11.42 -9.99 -10.79
C ALA A 60 -11.74 -8.60 -10.25
N ALA A 61 -11.37 -8.32 -9.00
CA ALA A 61 -11.56 -7.00 -8.40
C ALA A 61 -10.72 -5.95 -9.11
N ALA A 62 -9.46 -6.23 -9.38
CA ALA A 62 -8.58 -5.31 -10.11
C ALA A 62 -9.13 -5.00 -11.51
N ALA A 63 -9.60 -6.02 -12.22
CA ALA A 63 -10.19 -5.84 -13.55
C ALA A 63 -11.47 -5.00 -13.49
N ALA A 64 -12.31 -5.23 -12.49
CA ALA A 64 -13.57 -4.48 -12.35
C ALA A 64 -13.34 -3.00 -12.02
N LEU A 65 -12.28 -2.70 -11.26
CA LEU A 65 -11.95 -1.32 -10.88
C LEU A 65 -11.20 -0.56 -11.97
N GLY A 66 -10.59 -1.26 -12.92
CA GLY A 66 -9.88 -0.65 -14.05
C GLY A 66 -8.46 -0.24 -13.72
N ASP A 67 -8.27 0.82 -12.96
CA ASP A 67 -6.93 1.34 -12.61
C ASP A 67 -6.30 0.67 -11.39
N ALA A 68 -6.94 -0.35 -10.86
CA ALA A 68 -6.45 -1.03 -9.67
C ALA A 68 -5.33 -2.02 -9.99
N ARG A 69 -4.44 -2.18 -9.02
CA ARG A 69 -3.36 -3.17 -9.08
C ARG A 69 -3.29 -3.92 -7.76
N VAL A 70 -2.82 -5.15 -7.82
CA VAL A 70 -2.49 -5.89 -6.60
C VAL A 70 -1.17 -5.33 -6.06
N VAL A 71 -1.23 -4.70 -4.90
CA VAL A 71 -0.06 -4.02 -4.31
C VAL A 71 0.51 -4.75 -3.11
N GLY A 72 -0.13 -5.81 -2.66
CA GLY A 72 0.35 -6.55 -1.51
C GLY A 72 -0.62 -7.62 -1.08
N ARG A 73 -0.39 -8.11 0.13
CA ARG A 73 -1.19 -9.17 0.73
C ARG A 73 -1.44 -8.87 2.20
N VAL A 74 -2.42 -9.55 2.75
CA VAL A 74 -2.70 -9.55 4.19
C VAL A 74 -2.29 -10.91 4.75
N GLU A 75 -1.57 -10.90 5.85
CA GLU A 75 -1.08 -12.13 6.48
C GLU A 75 -1.20 -12.06 8.01
N PRO A 76 -1.14 -13.19 8.71
CA PRO A 76 -1.09 -13.18 10.18
C PRO A 76 0.14 -12.42 10.68
N GLY A 77 -0.06 -11.65 11.74
CA GLY A 77 1.00 -10.86 12.37
C GLY A 77 0.42 -9.74 13.20
N GLY A 78 1.27 -8.94 13.83
CA GLY A 78 0.82 -7.76 14.54
C GLY A 78 0.19 -6.76 13.57
N ARG A 79 -0.91 -6.12 13.97
CA ARG A 79 -1.58 -5.15 13.12
C ARG A 79 -0.59 -4.07 12.66
N GLY A 80 -0.56 -3.81 11.39
CA GLY A 80 0.32 -2.80 10.83
C GLY A 80 0.52 -2.98 9.35
N VAL A 81 1.48 -2.22 8.81
CA VAL A 81 1.91 -2.29 7.42
C VAL A 81 3.41 -2.57 7.38
N VAL A 82 3.78 -3.55 6.58
CA VAL A 82 5.17 -3.93 6.35
C VAL A 82 5.47 -3.73 4.86
N LEU A 83 6.62 -3.16 4.55
CA LEU A 83 7.06 -2.98 3.17
C LEU A 83 7.99 -4.13 2.78
N GLY A 84 7.76 -4.69 1.61
CA GLY A 84 8.60 -5.76 1.10
C GLY A 84 7.97 -6.43 -0.11
N PRO A 85 8.77 -7.20 -0.83
CA PRO A 85 8.24 -7.97 -1.95
C PRO A 85 7.31 -9.09 -1.49
#